data_bbbfebea945416a745e7a33e1313a036
#
_entry.id   bbbfebea945416a745e7a33e1313a036
#
_cell.length_a   1.000
_cell.length_b   1.000
_cell.length_c   1.000
_cell.angle_alpha   90.00
_cell.angle_beta   90.00
_cell.angle_gamma   90.00
#
_symmetry.space_group_name_H-M   'P 1'
#
loop_
_entity.id
_entity.type
_entity.pdbx_description
1 polymer ?
#
loop_
_entity_poly.entity_id
_entity_poly.type
_entity_poly.pdbx_seq_one_letter_code
_entity_poly.pdbx_strand_id
1 'polypeptide(L)'
;MLRVAFSTTDGVHVDEHFGRCLRFDIYDVSADGHRPVRTRVITTPDEPGDESGRLDARIDAVRDCAIVHLAAIGGGAAARVTNARIHPVKVPETTAIASLLERLRSVLAGTPPPWLRRHLDTPTTSPAGSPR
;
A
#
# COMPACT_ATOMS: atom_id res chain seq x y z
N MET A 1 -14.51 0.11 -0.85
CA MET A 1 -13.45 -0.90 -0.95
C MET A 1 -12.15 -0.32 -0.41
N LEU A 2 -11.31 -1.18 0.11
CA LEU A 2 -10.03 -0.76 0.68
C LEU A 2 -8.94 -0.90 -0.39
N ARG A 3 -8.24 0.18 -0.70
CA ARG A 3 -7.16 0.12 -1.68
C ARG A 3 -5.84 -0.13 -0.97
N VAL A 4 -5.12 -1.15 -1.43
CA VAL A 4 -3.89 -1.59 -0.79
C VAL A 4 -2.80 -1.81 -1.83
N ALA A 5 -1.55 -1.60 -1.42
CA ALA A 5 -0.40 -1.76 -2.28
C ALA A 5 0.54 -2.82 -1.73
N PHE A 6 1.25 -3.48 -2.63
CA PHE A 6 2.24 -4.51 -2.29
C PHE A 6 3.53 -4.20 -3.04
N SER A 7 4.63 -4.05 -2.30
CA SER A 7 5.95 -3.86 -2.91
C SER A 7 6.47 -5.23 -3.35
N THR A 8 6.71 -5.40 -4.63
CA THR A 8 6.95 -6.72 -5.19
C THR A 8 7.81 -6.64 -6.44
N THR A 9 8.63 -7.67 -6.67
CA THR A 9 9.37 -7.81 -7.92
C THR A 9 8.66 -8.74 -8.90
N ASP A 10 7.93 -9.73 -8.39
CA ASP A 10 7.36 -10.79 -9.23
C ASP A 10 5.84 -10.76 -9.33
N GLY A 11 5.18 -9.87 -8.58
CA GLY A 11 3.73 -9.82 -8.58
C GLY A 11 3.06 -10.92 -7.77
N VAL A 12 3.86 -11.74 -7.08
CA VAL A 12 3.35 -12.89 -6.30
C VAL A 12 3.69 -12.74 -4.82
N HIS A 13 4.86 -12.19 -4.50
CA HIS A 13 5.35 -12.09 -3.14
C HIS A 13 5.70 -10.65 -2.79
N VAL A 14 5.55 -10.30 -1.51
CA VAL A 14 6.08 -9.03 -0.99
C VAL A 14 7.54 -9.28 -0.66
N ASP A 15 8.44 -8.68 -1.43
CA ASP A 15 9.86 -8.98 -1.32
C ASP A 15 10.75 -7.76 -1.46
N GLU A 16 10.20 -6.54 -1.35
CA GLU A 16 10.99 -5.33 -1.55
C GLU A 16 10.99 -4.45 -0.31
N HIS A 17 12.07 -3.69 -0.17
CA HIS A 17 12.16 -2.60 0.80
C HIS A 17 11.51 -1.36 0.19
N PHE A 18 10.78 -0.60 1.00
CA PHE A 18 10.02 0.52 0.47
C PHE A 18 10.90 1.52 -0.29
N GLY A 19 12.05 1.86 0.27
CA GLY A 19 12.93 2.87 -0.35
C GLY A 19 13.62 2.42 -1.62
N ARG A 20 13.56 1.13 -1.94
CA ARG A 20 14.21 0.58 -3.13
C ARG A 20 13.24 -0.09 -4.07
N CYS A 21 11.98 -0.09 -3.72
CA CYS A 21 10.96 -0.78 -4.50
C CYS A 21 10.80 -0.12 -5.86
N LEU A 22 10.78 -0.93 -6.90
CA LEU A 22 10.59 -0.45 -8.27
C LEU A 22 9.19 -0.75 -8.79
N ARG A 23 8.39 -1.50 -8.03
CA ARG A 23 7.07 -1.88 -8.49
C ARG A 23 6.12 -2.07 -7.31
N PHE A 24 4.93 -1.51 -7.44
CA PHE A 24 3.83 -1.73 -6.50
C PHE A 24 2.64 -2.29 -7.26
N ASP A 25 2.12 -3.42 -6.81
CA ASP A 25 0.86 -3.94 -7.30
C ASP A 25 -0.25 -3.45 -6.38
N ILE A 26 -1.30 -2.88 -6.95
CA ILE A 26 -2.36 -2.22 -6.20
C ILE A 26 -3.67 -2.96 -6.43
N TYR A 27 -4.36 -3.26 -5.33
CA TYR A 27 -5.61 -4.01 -5.32
C TYR A 27 -6.68 -3.26 -4.54
N ASP A 28 -7.93 -3.48 -4.91
CA ASP A 28 -9.08 -3.13 -4.07
C ASP A 28 -9.57 -4.39 -3.37
N VAL A 29 -9.83 -4.29 -2.07
CA VAL A 29 -10.25 -5.42 -1.26
C VAL A 29 -11.55 -5.08 -0.55
N SER A 30 -12.45 -6.04 -0.47
CA SER A 30 -13.70 -5.92 0.27
C SER A 30 -13.94 -7.22 1.05
N ALA A 31 -15.02 -7.27 1.81
CA ALA A 31 -15.41 -8.47 2.51
C ALA A 31 -15.68 -9.63 1.55
N ASP A 32 -16.06 -9.30 0.31
CA ASP A 32 -16.46 -10.31 -0.68
C ASP A 32 -15.32 -10.78 -1.57
N GLY A 33 -14.20 -10.08 -1.57
CA GLY A 33 -13.09 -10.49 -2.42
C GLY A 33 -12.15 -9.33 -2.72
N HIS A 34 -11.39 -9.49 -3.80
CA HIS A 34 -10.41 -8.48 -4.18
C HIS A 34 -10.27 -8.46 -5.70
N ARG A 35 -9.72 -7.36 -6.21
CA ARG A 35 -9.44 -7.24 -7.65
C ARG A 35 -8.22 -6.39 -7.86
N PRO A 36 -7.41 -6.68 -8.89
CA PRO A 36 -6.27 -5.82 -9.23
C PRO A 36 -6.77 -4.50 -9.82
N VAL A 37 -6.12 -3.42 -9.42
CA VAL A 37 -6.43 -2.08 -9.91
C VAL A 37 -5.39 -1.64 -10.93
N ARG A 38 -4.12 -1.70 -10.54
CA ARG A 38 -3.03 -1.30 -11.42
C ARG A 38 -1.69 -1.75 -10.86
N THR A 39 -0.69 -1.72 -11.71
CA THR A 39 0.70 -1.87 -11.30
C THR A 39 1.39 -0.53 -11.52
N ARG A 40 2.07 -0.06 -10.49
CA ARG A 40 2.86 1.17 -10.58
C ARG A 40 4.33 0.82 -10.64
N VAL A 41 5.02 1.33 -11.64
CA VAL A 41 6.46 1.11 -11.81
C VAL A 41 7.17 2.43 -11.56
N ILE A 42 8.24 2.38 -10.76
CA ILE A 42 9.05 3.57 -10.47
C ILE A 42 10.04 3.72 -11.60
N THR A 43 9.87 4.76 -12.39
CA THR A 43 10.73 5.01 -13.55
C THR A 43 11.66 6.20 -13.35
N THR A 44 11.46 6.97 -12.29
CA THR A 44 12.32 8.11 -11.98
C THR A 44 13.67 7.60 -11.53
N PRO A 45 14.77 8.02 -12.18
CA PRO A 45 16.10 7.56 -11.73
C PRO A 45 16.39 8.04 -10.32
N ASP A 46 17.06 7.18 -9.55
CA ASP A 46 17.53 7.57 -8.24
C ASP A 46 18.81 8.40 -8.41
N GLU A 47 18.80 9.60 -7.83
CA GLU A 47 19.98 10.45 -7.83
C GLU A 47 20.79 10.17 -6.59
N PRO A 48 22.11 10.04 -6.69
CA PRO A 48 22.94 9.83 -5.51
C PRO A 48 22.73 10.95 -4.50
N GLY A 49 22.43 10.58 -3.27
CA GLY A 49 22.20 11.56 -2.21
C GLY A 49 20.82 12.18 -2.18
N ASP A 50 19.94 11.85 -3.12
CA ASP A 50 18.60 12.41 -3.15
C ASP A 50 17.59 11.42 -2.56
N GLU A 51 17.74 11.16 -1.29
CA GLU A 51 16.84 10.23 -0.60
C GLU A 51 15.41 10.76 -0.56
N SER A 52 15.24 12.06 -0.40
CA SER A 52 13.93 12.66 -0.34
C SER A 52 13.16 12.48 -1.64
N GLY A 53 13.81 12.72 -2.78
CA GLY A 53 13.16 12.53 -4.08
C GLY A 53 12.82 11.07 -4.35
N ARG A 54 13.68 10.16 -3.91
CA ARG A 54 13.43 8.74 -4.05
C ARG A 54 12.18 8.32 -3.27
N LEU A 55 12.04 8.82 -2.04
CA LEU A 55 10.87 8.52 -1.22
C LEU A 55 9.61 9.19 -1.78
N ASP A 56 9.72 10.42 -2.28
CA ASP A 56 8.58 11.13 -2.86
C ASP A 56 7.98 10.34 -4.02
N ALA A 57 8.83 9.80 -4.89
CA ALA A 57 8.34 9.05 -6.05
C ALA A 57 7.55 7.82 -5.61
N ARG A 58 8.01 7.16 -4.56
CA ARG A 58 7.35 5.96 -4.07
C ARG A 58 6.07 6.27 -3.32
N ILE A 59 6.06 7.33 -2.54
CA ILE A 59 4.85 7.77 -1.85
C ILE A 59 3.78 8.18 -2.87
N ASP A 60 4.18 8.90 -3.91
CA ASP A 60 3.24 9.28 -4.96
C ASP A 60 2.63 8.07 -5.64
N ALA A 61 3.41 7.01 -5.83
CA ALA A 61 2.93 5.81 -6.49
C ALA A 61 1.81 5.12 -5.71
N VAL A 62 1.79 5.27 -4.38
CA VAL A 62 0.81 4.61 -3.51
C VAL A 62 -0.07 5.62 -2.78
N ARG A 63 -0.11 6.86 -3.24
CA ARG A 63 -0.79 7.94 -2.52
C ARG A 63 -2.26 7.69 -2.27
N ASP A 64 -2.93 6.98 -3.18
CA ASP A 64 -4.35 6.70 -3.04
C ASP A 64 -4.63 5.38 -2.31
N CYS A 65 -3.62 4.76 -1.72
CA CYS A 65 -3.79 3.51 -0.99
C CYS A 65 -3.89 3.76 0.51
N ALA A 66 -4.67 2.94 1.19
CA ALA A 66 -4.78 3.00 2.64
C ALA A 66 -3.64 2.26 3.33
N ILE A 67 -3.11 1.23 2.68
CA ILE A 67 -2.08 0.36 3.23
C ILE A 67 -1.02 0.11 2.16
N VAL A 68 0.24 0.08 2.58
CA VAL A 68 1.32 -0.42 1.73
C VAL A 68 2.04 -1.53 2.48
N HIS A 69 2.16 -2.69 1.82
CA HIS A 69 2.86 -3.86 2.38
C HIS A 69 4.28 -3.88 1.84
N LEU A 70 5.23 -4.18 2.72
CA LEU A 70 6.64 -4.15 2.36
C LEU A 70 7.43 -5.12 3.22
N ALA A 71 8.59 -5.54 2.74
CA ALA A 71 9.45 -6.44 3.50
C ALA A 71 10.28 -5.67 4.52
N ALA A 72 10.58 -4.41 4.24
CA ALA A 72 11.32 -3.57 5.16
C ALA A 72 11.09 -2.10 4.83
N ILE A 73 11.24 -1.26 5.86
CA ILE A 73 11.12 0.19 5.68
C ILE A 73 11.95 0.86 6.78
N GLY A 74 12.71 1.88 6.41
CA GLY A 74 13.46 2.65 7.38
C GLY A 74 12.55 3.59 8.18
N GLY A 75 13.03 4.02 9.36
CA GLY A 75 12.23 4.85 10.25
C GLY A 75 11.78 6.16 9.63
N GLY A 76 12.68 6.83 8.90
CA GLY A 76 12.32 8.08 8.23
C GLY A 76 11.29 7.89 7.14
N ALA A 77 11.42 6.81 6.37
CA ALA A 77 10.46 6.50 5.33
C ALA A 77 9.11 6.13 5.94
N ALA A 78 9.12 5.36 7.03
CA ALA A 78 7.88 4.99 7.71
C ALA A 78 7.13 6.22 8.20
N ALA A 79 7.84 7.20 8.76
CA ALA A 79 7.23 8.43 9.23
C ALA A 79 6.57 9.20 8.07
N ARG A 80 7.24 9.26 6.92
CA ARG A 80 6.70 9.97 5.77
C ARG A 80 5.48 9.28 5.20
N VAL A 81 5.50 7.95 5.15
CA VAL A 81 4.35 7.17 4.69
C VAL A 81 3.16 7.39 5.63
N THR A 82 3.40 7.35 6.93
CA THR A 82 2.36 7.59 7.92
C THR A 82 1.80 9.01 7.80
N ASN A 83 2.67 10.00 7.58
CA ASN A 83 2.23 11.38 7.42
C ASN A 83 1.38 11.56 6.16
N ALA A 84 1.57 10.71 5.16
CA ALA A 84 0.75 10.73 3.96
C ALA A 84 -0.56 9.96 4.15
N ARG A 85 -0.83 9.50 5.37
CA ARG A 85 -2.05 8.78 5.77
C ARG A 85 -2.13 7.40 5.12
N ILE A 86 -0.99 6.80 4.90
CA ILE A 86 -0.87 5.44 4.40
C ILE A 86 -0.31 4.60 5.55
N HIS A 87 -0.92 3.45 5.81
CA HIS A 87 -0.47 2.60 6.90
C HIS A 87 0.56 1.60 6.38
N PRO A 88 1.83 1.69 6.82
CA PRO A 88 2.84 0.73 6.37
C PRO A 88 2.72 -0.56 7.17
N VAL A 89 2.74 -1.69 6.47
CA VAL A 89 2.67 -3.01 7.09
C VAL A 89 3.90 -3.80 6.66
N LYS A 90 4.77 -4.07 7.62
CA LYS A 90 5.95 -4.89 7.36
C LYS A 90 5.56 -6.35 7.49
N VAL A 91 5.92 -7.14 6.49
CA VAL A 91 5.66 -8.58 6.50
C VAL A 91 6.97 -9.32 6.24
N PRO A 92 7.06 -10.59 6.63
CA PRO A 92 8.26 -11.36 6.30
C PRO A 92 8.47 -11.40 4.80
N GLU A 93 9.73 -11.30 4.40
CA GLU A 93 10.11 -11.35 3.01
C GLU A 93 9.56 -12.63 2.38
N THR A 94 9.11 -12.53 1.13
CA THR A 94 8.48 -13.61 0.38
C THR A 94 7.11 -14.04 0.89
N THR A 95 6.44 -13.19 1.68
CA THR A 95 5.03 -13.44 2.03
C THR A 95 4.18 -13.31 0.76
N ALA A 96 3.31 -14.29 0.53
CA ALA A 96 2.49 -14.29 -0.67
C ALA A 96 1.44 -13.18 -0.62
N ILE A 97 1.32 -12.44 -1.72
CA ILE A 97 0.29 -11.40 -1.84
C ILE A 97 -1.10 -12.02 -1.66
N ALA A 98 -1.33 -13.20 -2.25
CA ALA A 98 -2.62 -13.87 -2.13
C ALA A 98 -3.01 -14.13 -0.67
N SER A 99 -2.05 -14.49 0.16
CA SER A 99 -2.31 -14.72 1.58
C SER A 99 -2.72 -13.44 2.29
N LEU A 100 -2.06 -12.33 1.95
CA LEU A 100 -2.35 -11.04 2.56
C LEU A 100 -3.72 -10.52 2.12
N LEU A 101 -4.06 -10.72 0.85
CA LEU A 101 -5.37 -10.32 0.35
C LEU A 101 -6.48 -11.10 1.04
N GLU A 102 -6.30 -12.41 1.22
CA GLU A 102 -7.30 -13.22 1.90
C GLU A 102 -7.44 -12.82 3.36
N ARG A 103 -6.33 -12.51 4.02
CA ARG A 103 -6.37 -12.07 5.41
C ARG A 103 -7.13 -10.74 5.54
N LEU A 104 -6.88 -9.80 4.63
CA LEU A 104 -7.60 -8.52 4.63
C LEU A 104 -9.09 -8.73 4.38
N ARG A 105 -9.43 -9.58 3.41
CA ARG A 105 -10.83 -9.89 3.14
C ARG A 105 -11.51 -10.42 4.39
N SER A 106 -10.85 -11.32 5.10
CA SER A 106 -11.39 -11.91 6.32
C SER A 106 -11.59 -10.86 7.42
N VAL A 107 -10.62 -9.96 7.57
CA VAL A 107 -10.72 -8.87 8.55
C VAL A 107 -11.90 -7.96 8.21
N LEU A 108 -12.08 -7.65 6.93
CA LEU A 108 -13.17 -6.76 6.50
C LEU A 108 -14.53 -7.43 6.66
N ALA A 109 -14.60 -8.75 6.56
CA ALA A 109 -15.84 -9.50 6.78
C ALA A 109 -16.19 -9.60 8.27
N GLY A 110 -15.22 -9.39 9.16
CA GLY A 110 -15.41 -9.43 10.60
C GLY A 110 -15.49 -8.06 11.21
N THR A 111 -14.73 -7.84 12.28
CA THR A 111 -14.68 -6.55 12.97
C THR A 111 -13.32 -5.91 12.75
N PRO A 112 -13.19 -5.01 11.78
CA PRO A 112 -11.90 -4.38 11.51
C PRO A 112 -11.44 -3.55 12.71
N PRO A 113 -10.11 -3.43 12.92
CA PRO A 113 -9.60 -2.58 13.99
C PRO A 113 -9.92 -1.11 13.71
N PRO A 114 -9.91 -0.26 14.76
CA PRO A 114 -10.33 1.14 14.61
C PRO A 114 -9.57 1.92 13.54
N TRP A 115 -8.25 1.72 13.41
CA TRP A 115 -7.47 2.45 12.41
C TRP A 115 -7.91 2.10 11.00
N LEU A 116 -8.32 0.85 10.78
CA LEU A 116 -8.77 0.41 9.48
C LEU A 116 -10.17 0.92 9.20
N ARG A 117 -11.03 0.92 10.22
CA ARG A 117 -12.39 1.43 10.04
C ARG A 117 -12.41 2.88 9.61
N ARG A 118 -11.44 3.68 10.06
CA ARG A 118 -11.37 5.07 9.64
C ARG A 118 -11.19 5.19 8.13
N HIS A 119 -10.43 4.28 7.53
CA HIS A 119 -10.25 4.29 6.07
C HIS A 119 -11.51 3.86 5.35
N LEU A 120 -12.30 2.99 5.95
CA LEU A 120 -13.55 2.52 5.34
C LEU A 120 -14.64 3.57 5.44
N ASP A 121 -14.66 4.32 6.54
CA ASP A 121 -15.69 5.31 6.78
C ASP A 121 -15.44 6.61 6.03
N THR A 122 -14.22 6.84 5.60
CA THR A 122 -13.84 8.07 4.90
C THR A 122 -13.95 7.83 3.40
N PRO A 123 -14.67 8.67 2.66
CA PRO A 123 -14.69 8.54 1.21
C PRO A 123 -13.28 8.64 0.66
N THR A 124 -12.87 7.63 -0.06
CA THR A 124 -11.51 7.61 -0.59
C THR A 124 -11.44 8.29 -1.92
N THR A 125 -12.57 8.40 -2.52
CA THR A 125 -12.48 8.99 -3.77
C THR A 125 -13.40 10.06 -3.85
N SER A 126 -13.56 10.18 -3.89
CA SER A 126 -14.30 10.89 -4.16
C SER A 126 -14.58 11.47 -4.41
N PRO A 127 -14.46 11.70 -4.94
CA PRO A 127 -14.81 12.66 -5.12
C PRO A 127 -15.97 12.86 -5.34
N ALA A 128 -16.07 12.66 -5.69
CA ALA A 128 -17.05 12.92 -6.05
C ALA A 128 -17.80 12.69 -5.22
N GLY A 129 -17.55 12.87 -4.77
CA GLY A 129 -18.10 12.81 -4.11
C GLY A 129 -18.76 12.33 -3.59
N SER A 130 -18.88 12.04 -3.48
CA SER A 130 -19.47 11.54 -2.96
C SER A 130 -19.92 11.60 -2.09
N PRO A 131 -20.46 11.83 -1.93
CA PRO A 131 -20.91 11.96 -0.89
C PRO A 131 -21.53 11.07 -0.45
N ARG A 132 -21.61 10.84 0.16
CA ARG A 132 -22.01 10.01 0.64
C ARG A 132 -22.61 10.10 1.32
#